data_ea127324a56672afc575e5b53c537ed3
#
_entry.id   ea127324a56672afc575e5b53c537ed3
#
_cell.length_a   1.000
_cell.length_b   1.000
_cell.length_c   1.000
_cell.angle_alpha   90.00
_cell.angle_beta   90.00
_cell.angle_gamma   90.00
#
_symmetry.space_group_name_H-M   'P 1'
#
loop_
_entity.id
_entity.type
_entity.pdbx_description
1 polymer ?
#
loop_
_entity_poly.entity_id
_entity_poly.type
_entity_poly.pdbx_seq_one_letter_code
_entity_poly.pdbx_strand_id
1 'polypeptide(L)'
;MTDNVIISIKGKQLYAEGSPDEIELVTAGVLKRDSRGGYTVSYQESELTGLEGTTTKLHIDKGRVTLLREGSINSQMVFEEGRRHLAMYETPYGELSIGVNTRRMRSTLGEAGGDLEIDYAIEIDNLLAGHNLFRMNVKKDPARPQRGRAEKRRADYAESDPGRP
;
A
#
# COMPACT_ATOMS: atom_id res chain seq x y z
N MET A 1 5.09 -14.74 -11.32
CA MET A 1 4.13 -14.17 -12.29
C MET A 1 3.77 -12.75 -11.88
N THR A 2 3.78 -11.86 -12.83
CA THR A 2 3.62 -10.42 -12.58
C THR A 2 2.59 -9.84 -13.53
N ASP A 3 1.63 -9.11 -13.00
CA ASP A 3 0.58 -8.48 -13.79
C ASP A 3 0.55 -6.99 -13.54
N ASN A 4 0.29 -6.24 -14.61
CA ASN A 4 -0.03 -4.82 -14.47
C ASN A 4 -1.46 -4.70 -13.99
N VAL A 5 -1.66 -3.83 -13.02
CA VAL A 5 -2.97 -3.70 -12.37
C VAL A 5 -3.31 -2.22 -12.19
N ILE A 6 -4.60 -1.98 -11.99
CA ILE A 6 -5.11 -0.70 -11.51
C ILE A 6 -5.47 -0.90 -10.05
N ILE A 7 -4.96 -0.04 -9.22
CA ILE A 7 -5.14 -0.10 -7.78
C ILE A 7 -6.00 1.08 -7.35
N SER A 8 -7.10 0.79 -6.68
CA SER A 8 -7.97 1.81 -6.11
C SER A 8 -7.87 1.71 -4.60
N ILE A 9 -7.54 2.82 -3.95
CA ILE A 9 -7.35 2.87 -2.52
C ILE A 9 -8.30 3.89 -1.93
N LYS A 10 -8.97 3.51 -0.84
CA LYS A 10 -9.75 4.42 -0.01
C LYS A 10 -9.22 4.32 1.40
N GLY A 11 -8.83 5.45 1.95
CA GLY A 11 -8.42 5.52 3.34
C GLY A 11 -9.35 6.47 4.07
N LYS A 12 -9.78 6.07 5.26
CA LYS A 12 -10.63 6.90 6.09
C LYS A 12 -10.03 6.95 7.48
N GLN A 13 -9.74 8.15 7.95
CA GLN A 13 -9.24 8.35 9.31
C GLN A 13 -10.35 8.92 10.17
N LEU A 14 -10.58 8.26 11.29
CA LEU A 14 -11.58 8.65 12.26
C LEU A 14 -10.87 9.19 13.48
N TYR A 15 -11.07 10.46 13.77
CA TYR A 15 -10.51 11.09 14.95
C TYR A 15 -11.58 11.13 16.04
N ALA A 16 -11.14 11.26 17.28
CA ALA A 16 -12.06 11.39 18.39
C ALA A 16 -12.94 12.62 18.25
N GLU A 17 -12.44 13.65 17.58
CA GLU A 17 -13.17 14.88 17.35
C GLU A 17 -13.08 15.27 15.89
N GLY A 18 -14.15 15.87 15.36
CA GLY A 18 -14.17 16.41 14.02
C GLY A 18 -14.66 15.42 12.98
N SER A 19 -14.60 15.86 11.74
CA SER A 19 -15.04 15.06 10.59
C SER A 19 -13.96 14.07 10.18
N PRO A 20 -14.35 12.88 9.68
CA PRO A 20 -13.37 11.94 9.16
C PRO A 20 -12.63 12.52 7.96
N ASP A 21 -11.35 12.24 7.87
CA ASP A 21 -10.58 12.52 6.67
C ASP A 21 -10.65 11.31 5.76
N GLU A 22 -10.89 11.56 4.48
CA GLU A 22 -10.94 10.51 3.49
C GLU A 22 -9.96 10.80 2.37
N ILE A 23 -9.30 9.75 1.91
CA ILE A 23 -8.37 9.82 0.78
C ILE A 23 -8.79 8.76 -0.23
N GLU A 24 -8.88 9.16 -1.49
CA GLU A 24 -9.10 8.23 -2.58
C GLU A 24 -7.97 8.36 -3.57
N LEU A 25 -7.47 7.23 -4.03
CA LEU A 25 -6.36 7.19 -4.97
C LEU A 25 -6.59 6.07 -5.96
N VAL A 26 -6.38 6.37 -7.25
CA VAL A 26 -6.37 5.35 -8.29
C VAL A 26 -5.02 5.45 -8.97
N THR A 27 -4.30 4.35 -9.03
CA THR A 27 -2.97 4.35 -9.61
C THR A 27 -2.69 3.04 -10.30
N ALA A 28 -1.75 3.07 -11.24
CA ALA A 28 -1.24 1.87 -11.85
C ALA A 28 -0.22 1.22 -10.92
N GLY A 29 -0.16 -0.09 -10.95
CA GLY A 29 0.80 -0.80 -10.14
C GLY A 29 1.05 -2.19 -10.68
N VAL A 30 1.65 -3.03 -9.85
CA VAL A 30 2.04 -4.38 -10.21
C VAL A 30 1.56 -5.35 -9.13
N LEU A 31 0.97 -6.45 -9.57
CA LEU A 31 0.58 -7.56 -8.71
C LEU A 31 1.52 -8.72 -9.01
N LYS A 32 2.18 -9.23 -8.00
CA LYS A 32 3.10 -10.34 -8.13
C LYS A 32 2.71 -11.45 -7.18
N ARG A 33 2.71 -12.68 -7.67
CA ARG A 33 2.53 -13.83 -6.79
C ARG A 33 3.87 -14.24 -6.24
N ASP A 34 3.94 -14.36 -4.94
CA ASP A 34 5.17 -14.77 -4.26
C ASP A 34 5.34 -16.29 -4.33
N SER A 35 6.58 -16.74 -4.24
CA SER A 35 6.89 -18.16 -4.33
C SER A 35 6.23 -18.99 -3.23
N ARG A 36 5.84 -18.36 -2.14
CA ARG A 36 5.20 -19.05 -1.00
C ARG A 36 3.68 -18.97 -1.01
N GLY A 37 3.11 -18.43 -2.11
CA GLY A 37 1.67 -18.37 -2.27
C GLY A 37 1.01 -17.07 -1.87
N GLY A 38 1.76 -16.14 -1.31
CA GLY A 38 1.26 -14.82 -1.00
C GLY A 38 1.31 -13.92 -2.23
N TYR A 39 0.89 -12.67 -2.05
CA TYR A 39 0.87 -11.69 -3.12
C TYR A 39 1.53 -10.41 -2.69
N THR A 40 2.18 -9.74 -3.63
CA THR A 40 2.75 -8.42 -3.42
C THR A 40 2.12 -7.46 -4.41
N VAL A 41 1.57 -6.37 -3.87
CA VAL A 41 1.04 -5.27 -4.67
C VAL A 41 1.98 -4.10 -4.47
N SER A 42 2.46 -3.51 -5.57
CA SER A 42 3.37 -2.39 -5.47
C SER A 42 2.97 -1.27 -6.41
N TYR A 43 3.25 -0.04 -6.00
CA TYR A 43 2.98 1.13 -6.81
C TYR A 43 3.90 2.28 -6.38
N GLN A 44 4.05 3.24 -7.28
CA GLN A 44 4.83 4.44 -7.00
C GLN A 44 3.92 5.48 -6.38
N GLU A 45 4.37 6.09 -5.29
CA GLU A 45 3.63 7.18 -4.68
C GLU A 45 3.79 8.44 -5.54
N SER A 46 2.90 9.39 -5.32
CA SER A 46 2.87 10.61 -6.11
C SER A 46 2.74 11.82 -5.20
N GLU A 47 2.68 13.00 -5.82
CA GLU A 47 2.45 14.24 -5.09
C GLU A 47 1.14 14.21 -4.32
N LEU A 48 0.14 13.49 -4.83
CA LEU A 48 -1.18 13.43 -4.20
C LEU A 48 -1.13 12.88 -2.79
N THR A 49 -0.22 11.95 -2.53
CA THR A 49 -0.10 11.36 -1.20
C THR A 49 0.96 12.05 -0.35
N GLY A 50 1.74 12.96 -0.95
CA GLY A 50 2.84 13.61 -0.26
C GLY A 50 4.06 12.73 -0.11
N LEU A 51 4.10 11.57 -0.78
CA LEU A 51 5.18 10.61 -0.64
C LEU A 51 5.94 10.41 -1.95
N GLU A 52 5.97 11.43 -2.78
CA GLU A 52 6.65 11.37 -4.07
C GLU A 52 8.09 10.87 -3.91
N GLY A 53 8.52 10.01 -4.82
CA GLY A 53 9.83 9.39 -4.75
C GLY A 53 9.87 8.13 -3.90
N THR A 54 8.72 7.67 -3.44
CA THR A 54 8.60 6.50 -2.59
C THR A 54 7.86 5.39 -3.34
N THR A 55 8.33 4.17 -3.19
CA THR A 55 7.63 2.98 -3.70
C THR A 55 6.96 2.31 -2.50
N THR A 56 5.68 2.01 -2.65
CA THR A 56 4.91 1.32 -1.62
C THR A 56 4.64 -0.10 -2.07
N LYS A 57 4.91 -1.05 -1.18
CA LYS A 57 4.67 -2.47 -1.41
C LYS A 57 3.83 -3.03 -0.28
N LEU A 58 2.83 -3.81 -0.64
CA LEU A 58 2.02 -4.54 0.33
C LEU A 58 2.23 -6.02 0.08
N HIS A 59 2.83 -6.70 1.05
CA HIS A 59 2.97 -8.16 1.02
C HIS A 59 1.80 -8.75 1.75
N ILE A 60 0.99 -9.50 1.05
CA ILE A 60 -0.24 -10.05 1.60
C ILE A 60 -0.09 -11.55 1.71
N ASP A 61 0.08 -12.00 2.94
CA ASP A 61 0.17 -13.40 3.27
C ASP A 61 -1.10 -13.82 4.00
N LYS A 62 -1.22 -15.09 4.27
CA LYS A 62 -2.34 -15.61 5.03
C LYS A 62 -2.29 -15.04 6.46
N GLY A 63 -3.24 -14.16 6.77
CA GLY A 63 -3.35 -13.59 8.10
C GLY A 63 -2.42 -12.45 8.43
N ARG A 64 -1.60 -12.02 7.49
CA ARG A 64 -0.65 -10.93 7.74
C ARG A 64 -0.45 -10.07 6.49
N VAL A 65 -0.44 -8.77 6.70
CA VAL A 65 -0.09 -7.82 5.63
C VAL A 65 1.06 -6.97 6.13
N THR A 66 2.10 -6.88 5.32
CA THR A 66 3.26 -6.03 5.62
C THR A 66 3.28 -4.89 4.60
N LEU A 67 3.25 -3.67 5.10
CA LEU A 67 3.35 -2.47 4.28
C LEU A 67 4.80 -1.98 4.34
N LEU A 68 5.43 -1.90 3.18
CA LEU A 68 6.80 -1.40 3.06
C LEU A 68 6.81 -0.14 2.21
N ARG A 69 7.52 0.87 2.66
CA ARG A 69 7.79 2.08 1.87
C ARG A 69 9.28 2.25 1.76
N GLU A 70 9.74 2.47 0.55
CA GLU A 70 11.16 2.58 0.24
C GLU A 70 11.40 3.75 -0.70
N GLY A 71 12.44 4.52 -0.44
CA GLY A 71 12.79 5.67 -1.26
C GLY A 71 12.96 6.90 -0.41
N SER A 72 12.22 7.96 -0.74
CA SER A 72 12.28 9.21 0.03
C SER A 72 11.87 8.99 1.49
N ILE A 73 10.94 8.06 1.71
CA ILE A 73 10.53 7.67 3.05
C ILE A 73 10.72 6.16 3.15
N ASN A 74 11.28 5.72 4.26
CA ASN A 74 11.47 4.30 4.50
C ASN A 74 10.73 3.93 5.78
N SER A 75 9.80 2.99 5.67
CA SER A 75 9.02 2.55 6.82
C SER A 75 8.48 1.16 6.59
N GLN A 76 8.08 0.52 7.68
CA GLN A 76 7.46 -0.79 7.64
C GLN A 76 6.38 -0.85 8.70
N MET A 77 5.21 -1.35 8.30
CA MET A 77 4.11 -1.59 9.22
C MET A 77 3.60 -3.00 9.00
N VAL A 78 3.24 -3.66 10.09
CA VAL A 78 2.69 -5.01 10.02
C VAL A 78 1.26 -5.00 10.55
N PHE A 79 0.36 -5.59 9.78
CA PHE A 79 -1.05 -5.74 10.15
C PHE A 79 -1.36 -7.22 10.33
N GLU A 80 -1.85 -7.56 11.50
CA GLU A 80 -2.22 -8.92 11.82
C GLU A 80 -3.42 -8.87 12.75
N GLU A 81 -4.53 -9.46 12.31
CA GLU A 81 -5.80 -9.31 13.03
C GLU A 81 -5.68 -9.76 14.48
N GLY A 82 -6.17 -8.91 15.37
CA GLY A 82 -6.13 -9.17 16.80
C GLY A 82 -4.78 -8.96 17.46
N ARG A 83 -3.81 -8.40 16.72
CA ARG A 83 -2.47 -8.20 17.26
C ARG A 83 -2.03 -6.75 17.15
N ARG A 84 -1.09 -6.39 18.00
CA ARG A 84 -0.47 -5.09 18.01
C ARG A 84 1.00 -5.25 17.63
N HIS A 85 1.43 -4.51 16.61
CA HIS A 85 2.82 -4.50 16.19
C HIS A 85 3.41 -3.12 16.38
N LEU A 86 4.67 -3.06 16.75
CA LEU A 86 5.38 -1.81 16.91
C LEU A 86 6.24 -1.54 15.68
N ALA A 87 6.27 -0.29 15.27
CA ALA A 87 7.12 0.17 14.20
C ALA A 87 7.86 1.42 14.68
N MET A 88 9.11 1.55 14.25
CA MET A 88 9.88 2.75 14.53
C MET A 88 9.87 3.62 13.30
N TYR A 89 9.57 4.87 13.49
CA TYR A 89 9.45 5.83 12.42
C TYR A 89 10.45 6.95 12.62
N GLU A 90 11.35 7.11 11.67
CA GLU A 90 12.36 8.17 11.76
C GLU A 90 11.80 9.51 11.32
N THR A 91 12.02 10.53 12.11
CA THR A 91 11.64 11.89 11.77
C THR A 91 12.84 12.79 11.96
N PRO A 92 12.83 14.02 11.40
CA PRO A 92 13.92 14.97 11.66
C PRO A 92 14.11 15.31 13.14
N TYR A 93 13.09 15.03 13.97
CA TYR A 93 13.14 15.33 15.40
C TYR A 93 13.41 14.10 16.26
N GLY A 94 13.75 12.97 15.64
CA GLY A 94 14.04 11.75 16.35
C GLY A 94 13.11 10.63 15.92
N GLU A 95 13.21 9.50 16.61
CA GLU A 95 12.40 8.34 16.30
C GLU A 95 11.08 8.37 17.08
N LEU A 96 10.02 7.96 16.40
CA LEU A 96 8.71 7.77 17.03
C LEU A 96 8.38 6.29 17.08
N SER A 97 7.81 5.85 18.19
CA SER A 97 7.29 4.50 18.32
C SER A 97 5.83 4.52 17.88
N ILE A 98 5.51 3.75 16.86
CA ILE A 98 4.15 3.66 16.32
C ILE A 98 3.61 2.28 16.61
N GLY A 99 2.48 2.21 17.31
CA GLY A 99 1.78 0.97 17.53
C GLY A 99 0.67 0.81 16.50
N VAL A 100 0.62 -0.32 15.85
CA VAL A 100 -0.40 -0.65 14.87
C VAL A 100 -1.23 -1.79 15.44
N ASN A 101 -2.46 -1.49 15.82
CA ASN A 101 -3.37 -2.44 16.41
C ASN A 101 -4.47 -2.77 15.40
N THR A 102 -4.40 -3.95 14.81
CA THR A 102 -5.33 -4.37 13.76
C THR A 102 -6.53 -5.07 14.37
N ARG A 103 -7.70 -4.48 14.20
CA ARG A 103 -8.94 -5.05 14.72
C ARG A 103 -9.52 -6.09 13.79
N ARG A 104 -9.51 -5.79 12.50
CA ARG A 104 -10.14 -6.65 11.51
C ARG A 104 -9.40 -6.52 10.18
N MET A 105 -9.27 -7.62 9.49
CA MET A 105 -8.59 -7.65 8.21
C MET A 105 -9.22 -8.71 7.34
N ARG A 106 -9.44 -8.38 6.08
CA ARG A 106 -10.03 -9.30 5.13
C ARG A 106 -9.38 -9.14 3.77
N SER A 107 -9.06 -10.25 3.13
CA SER A 107 -8.46 -10.23 1.81
C SER A 107 -9.13 -11.27 0.91
N THR A 108 -9.47 -10.84 -0.31
CA THR A 108 -9.93 -11.76 -1.35
C THR A 108 -8.95 -11.75 -2.52
N LEU A 109 -7.72 -11.25 -2.29
CA LEU A 109 -6.73 -11.18 -3.36
C LEU A 109 -6.36 -12.55 -3.88
N GLY A 110 -6.31 -12.64 -5.20
CA GLY A 110 -5.91 -13.83 -5.92
C GLY A 110 -5.23 -13.42 -7.22
N GLU A 111 -5.05 -14.38 -8.12
CA GLU A 111 -4.36 -14.11 -9.38
C GLU A 111 -5.09 -13.09 -10.26
N ALA A 112 -6.41 -12.99 -10.13
CA ALA A 112 -7.20 -12.07 -10.93
C ALA A 112 -7.37 -10.70 -10.28
N GLY A 113 -6.77 -10.49 -9.11
CA GLY A 113 -6.96 -9.29 -8.32
C GLY A 113 -7.84 -9.57 -7.11
N GLY A 114 -8.54 -8.56 -6.63
CA GLY A 114 -9.42 -8.71 -5.48
C GLY A 114 -9.37 -7.52 -4.55
N ASP A 115 -9.79 -7.72 -3.32
CA ASP A 115 -9.94 -6.66 -2.34
C ASP A 115 -9.13 -6.95 -1.09
N LEU A 116 -8.70 -5.86 -0.44
CA LEU A 116 -8.07 -5.90 0.87
C LEU A 116 -8.73 -4.84 1.74
N GLU A 117 -9.15 -5.21 2.94
CA GLU A 117 -9.70 -4.27 3.92
C GLU A 117 -8.98 -4.46 5.23
N ILE A 118 -8.56 -3.35 5.83
CA ILE A 118 -7.90 -3.35 7.14
C ILE A 118 -8.52 -2.28 8.01
N ASP A 119 -8.93 -2.68 9.20
CA ASP A 119 -9.48 -1.79 10.23
C ASP A 119 -8.47 -1.80 11.37
N TYR A 120 -7.80 -0.66 11.59
CA TYR A 120 -6.73 -0.62 12.56
C TYR A 120 -6.65 0.72 13.28
N ALA A 121 -6.03 0.70 14.45
CA ALA A 121 -5.76 1.90 15.23
C ALA A 121 -4.27 2.17 15.24
N ILE A 122 -3.92 3.44 15.25
CA ILE A 122 -2.53 3.90 15.35
C ILE A 122 -2.35 4.53 16.73
N GLU A 123 -1.26 4.15 17.38
CA GLU A 123 -0.82 4.74 18.64
C GLU A 123 0.55 5.35 18.42
N ILE A 124 0.76 6.54 18.94
CA ILE A 124 2.06 7.20 18.91
C ILE A 124 2.50 7.36 20.34
N ASP A 125 3.65 6.77 20.66
CA ASP A 125 4.19 6.77 22.03
C ASP A 125 3.15 6.29 23.06
N ASN A 126 2.45 5.22 22.67
CA ASN A 126 1.42 4.55 23.49
C ASN A 126 0.13 5.35 23.69
N LEU A 127 -0.05 6.44 22.95
CA LEU A 127 -1.29 7.22 23.00
C LEU A 127 -2.05 7.02 21.70
N LEU A 128 -3.34 6.80 21.80
CA LEU A 128 -4.18 6.62 20.63
C LEU A 128 -4.16 7.89 19.77
N ALA A 129 -3.69 7.75 18.54
CA ALA A 129 -3.61 8.87 17.61
C ALA A 129 -4.76 8.86 16.60
N GLY A 130 -5.30 7.71 16.28
CA GLY A 130 -6.40 7.64 15.34
C GLY A 130 -6.83 6.23 15.04
N HIS A 131 -7.95 6.14 14.35
CA HIS A 131 -8.54 4.90 13.87
C HIS A 131 -8.65 5.00 12.37
N ASN A 132 -8.24 3.95 11.67
CA ASN A 132 -8.17 3.97 10.21
C ASN A 132 -8.90 2.79 9.59
N LEU A 133 -9.58 3.10 8.50
CA LEU A 133 -10.17 2.08 7.63
C LEU A 133 -9.44 2.18 6.30
N PHE A 134 -8.86 1.10 5.87
CA PHE A 134 -8.13 1.03 4.61
C PHE A 134 -8.81 0.02 3.69
N ARG A 135 -9.10 0.45 2.48
CA ARG A 135 -9.67 -0.43 1.46
C ARG A 135 -8.87 -0.32 0.19
N MET A 136 -8.54 -1.46 -0.39
CA MET A 136 -7.81 -1.51 -1.64
C MET A 136 -8.50 -2.50 -2.56
N ASN A 137 -8.70 -2.08 -3.81
CA ASN A 137 -9.18 -2.95 -4.86
C ASN A 137 -8.11 -3.05 -5.93
N VAL A 138 -7.83 -4.25 -6.38
CA VAL A 138 -6.82 -4.51 -7.40
C VAL A 138 -7.50 -5.20 -8.57
N LYS A 139 -7.37 -4.63 -9.76
CA LYS A 139 -7.91 -5.20 -11.00
C LYS A 139 -6.81 -5.27 -12.03
N LYS A 140 -6.83 -6.28 -12.86
CA LYS A 140 -5.91 -6.32 -13.99
C LYS A 140 -6.18 -5.14 -14.90
N ASP A 141 -5.10 -4.56 -15.42
CA ASP A 141 -5.19 -3.41 -16.30
C ASP A 141 -5.40 -3.88 -17.74
N PRO A 142 -6.61 -3.72 -18.30
CA PRO A 142 -6.86 -4.18 -19.67
C PRO A 142 -6.12 -3.37 -20.72
N ALA A 143 -5.74 -2.14 -20.42
CA ALA A 143 -5.00 -1.30 -21.35
C ALA A 143 -3.51 -1.63 -21.34
N ARG A 144 -3.04 -2.38 -20.33
CA ARG A 144 -1.64 -2.74 -20.19
C ARG A 144 -1.51 -4.19 -19.77
N PRO A 145 -1.90 -5.12 -20.64
CA PRO A 145 -1.84 -6.53 -20.28
C PRO A 145 -0.41 -6.95 -19.96
N GLN A 146 -0.28 -7.99 -19.17
CA GLN A 146 1.01 -8.51 -18.82
C GLN A 146 1.78 -8.91 -20.07
N ARG A 147 3.04 -8.58 -20.07
CA ARG A 147 3.93 -9.00 -21.14
C ARG A 147 4.85 -10.08 -20.62
N GLY A 148 5.11 -11.04 -21.44
CA GLY A 148 6.08 -12.07 -21.08
C GLY A 148 7.50 -11.56 -21.07
N ARG A 149 7.71 -10.25 -21.20
CA ARG A 149 9.02 -9.64 -21.23
C ARG A 149 8.97 -8.26 -20.64
N ALA A 150 10.06 -7.83 -20.23
CA ALA A 150 10.19 -6.49 -19.72
C ALA A 150 10.11 -5.49 -20.82
N GLU A 151 9.55 -4.58 -20.96
CA GLU A 151 9.52 -3.61 -21.91
C GLU A 151 9.53 -2.29 -21.49
N LYS A 152 9.65 -2.58 -21.57
CA LYS A 152 9.58 -1.51 -21.24
C LYS A 152 9.27 -0.52 -20.84
N ARG A 153 9.27 -0.67 -21.02
CA ARG A 153 8.96 0.31 -20.38
C ARG A 153 9.01 1.25 -20.17
N ARG A 154 9.16 1.15 -20.54
CA ARG A 154 9.12 2.08 -20.11
C ARG A 154 9.02 2.94 -20.28
N ALA A 155 9.34 2.65 -20.97
CA ALA A 155 9.24 3.47 -20.92
C ALA A 155 8.83 4.26 -21.07
N ASP A 156 8.92 3.87 -21.58
CA ASP A 156 8.56 4.56 -21.48
C ASP A 156 8.17 5.34 -21.26
N TYR A 157 8.34 5.50 -21.55
CA TYR A 157 7.97 6.21 -21.00
C TYR A 157 8.11 6.90 -21.07
N ALA A 158 8.54 6.40 -21.64
CA ALA A 158 8.63 6.88 -21.33
C ALA A 158 8.44 7.36 -21.63
N GLU A 159 8.65 7.08 -21.99
CA GLU A 159 8.53 7.36 -21.85
C GLU A 159 8.14 7.87 -21.97
N SER A 160 8.46 7.79 -22.77
CA SER A 160 8.18 8.14 -22.53
C SER A 160 7.89 8.73 -22.77
N ASP A 161 8.30 8.94 -23.41
CA ASP A 161 8.16 9.40 -23.23
C ASP A 161 7.96 10.09 -23.57
N PRO A 162 8.62 9.53 -24.08
CA PRO A 162 8.52 10.03 -23.89
C PRO A 162 8.38 10.52 -23.99
N GLY A 163 8.85 10.22 -24.80
CA GLY A 163 8.93 10.55 -24.45
C GLY A 163 8.65 10.62 -24.43
N ARG A 164 8.65 10.71 -24.65
CA ARG A 164 8.43 10.57 -24.21
C ARG A 164 8.11 10.80 -24.23
N PRO A 165 8.76 10.22 -24.86
CA PRO A 165 8.70 10.22 -24.42
C PRO A 165 8.34 10.36 -24.08
#